data_a7b2f6c48e952bc67b24b2035d5db8d3
#
_entry.id   a7b2f6c48e952bc67b24b2035d5db8d3
#
_cell.length_a   1.000
_cell.length_b   1.000
_cell.length_c   1.000
_cell.angle_alpha   90.00
_cell.angle_beta   90.00
_cell.angle_gamma   90.00
#
_symmetry.space_group_name_H-M   'P 1'
#
loop_
_entity.id
_entity.type
_entity.pdbx_description
1 polymer ?
#
loop_
_entity_poly.entity_id
_entity_poly.type
_entity_poly.pdbx_seq_one_letter_code
_entity_poly.pdbx_strand_id
1 'polypeptide(L)'
;KETVIWFRAPKKEGNYPYICTFPGHFELMNGMMAVSKRANPVTNLTYKFYHGSWTALPDFSKLEPKKTGTLASGLFELGPRDRGDGFGFVFTGEIECPKDGVYTFETASDDGSRLYIDDKVVVNNDGVHAHKGAQGKAKLKAGKRKIEVHYFEGGGEESLYVGWSGPGFKKQSLSKGASAGGGGGPSGMLIAAEEGEAAIYRNFIADAGPRAIGVGYSEGINLTFDANNMRFAQIWQGDFMDGARHWNGRGQGFQPPAGEAVIKLPAGTAFATLESATSAWPKAETRTTELRFRGYQLDKQQHPTFRYERGDVSIEDTPAPVTGEESSHLKRALRLSSKAAPGNLYFRAASGNIAAEGGGFLVNDELIITITGGKAGIQNGELRVPIEFKNGTAQLGIIYQWAE
;
A
#
# COMPACT_ATOMS: atom_id res chain seq x y z
N LYS A 1 -26.35 28.97 -8.26
CA LYS A 1 -25.38 29.57 -9.23
C LYS A 1 -24.14 28.72 -9.14
N GLU A 2 -23.77 28.06 -10.21
CA GLU A 2 -22.48 27.38 -10.33
C GLU A 2 -21.40 28.42 -10.66
N THR A 3 -20.26 28.33 -10.00
CA THR A 3 -19.07 29.12 -10.29
C THR A 3 -17.95 28.17 -10.70
N VAL A 4 -17.40 28.38 -11.87
CA VAL A 4 -16.25 27.60 -12.36
C VAL A 4 -14.97 28.39 -12.09
N ILE A 5 -14.03 27.78 -11.40
CA ILE A 5 -12.72 28.36 -11.13
C ILE A 5 -11.69 27.61 -11.97
N TRP A 6 -10.94 28.35 -12.76
CA TRP A 6 -9.83 27.82 -13.55
C TRP A 6 -8.51 28.16 -12.86
N PHE A 7 -7.70 27.15 -12.59
CA PHE A 7 -6.36 27.35 -12.04
C PHE A 7 -5.37 26.35 -12.67
N ARG A 8 -4.09 26.64 -12.56
CA ARG A 8 -3.03 25.74 -13.01
C ARG A 8 -2.66 24.84 -11.83
N ALA A 9 -2.81 23.51 -12.01
CA ALA A 9 -2.39 22.54 -11.01
C ALA A 9 -0.87 22.67 -10.73
N PRO A 10 -0.42 22.43 -9.50
CA PRO A 10 1.00 22.30 -9.17
C PRO A 10 1.68 21.28 -10.07
N LYS A 11 2.96 21.51 -10.40
CA LYS A 11 3.74 20.57 -11.21
C LYS A 11 4.18 19.33 -10.43
N LYS A 12 4.31 19.46 -9.11
CA LYS A 12 4.69 18.36 -8.21
C LYS A 12 3.45 17.57 -7.84
N GLU A 13 3.53 16.27 -7.89
CA GLU A 13 2.49 15.39 -7.38
C GLU A 13 2.35 15.52 -5.88
N GLY A 14 1.15 15.36 -5.36
CA GLY A 14 0.87 15.45 -3.94
C GLY A 14 -0.56 15.86 -3.64
N ASN A 15 -0.88 15.86 -2.36
CA ASN A 15 -2.15 16.34 -1.86
C ASN A 15 -2.00 17.81 -1.46
N TYR A 16 -2.79 18.66 -2.07
CA TYR A 16 -2.76 20.11 -1.85
C TYR A 16 -4.05 20.53 -1.17
N PRO A 17 -4.01 20.99 0.09
CA PRO A 17 -5.19 21.54 0.72
C PRO A 17 -5.61 22.82 0.01
N TYR A 18 -6.89 23.01 -0.16
CA TYR A 18 -7.46 24.28 -0.59
C TYR A 18 -8.53 24.76 0.37
N ILE A 19 -8.58 26.05 0.57
CA ILE A 19 -9.57 26.70 1.43
C ILE A 19 -10.16 27.91 0.70
N CYS A 20 -11.41 28.23 1.00
CA CYS A 20 -11.99 29.51 0.63
C CYS A 20 -11.44 30.59 1.56
N THR A 21 -10.79 31.61 1.00
CA THR A 21 -10.24 32.72 1.77
C THR A 21 -11.28 33.79 2.14
N PHE A 22 -12.51 33.61 1.73
CA PHE A 22 -13.59 34.52 2.10
C PHE A 22 -13.90 34.34 3.62
N PRO A 23 -13.98 35.42 4.41
CA PRO A 23 -14.21 35.33 5.85
C PRO A 23 -15.44 34.48 6.22
N GLY A 24 -15.25 33.50 7.11
CA GLY A 24 -16.29 32.57 7.55
C GLY A 24 -16.57 31.36 6.64
N HIS A 25 -15.96 31.27 5.45
CA HIS A 25 -16.21 30.18 4.52
C HIS A 25 -15.23 29.01 4.63
N PHE A 26 -14.07 29.20 5.23
CA PHE A 26 -13.00 28.19 5.27
C PHE A 26 -13.40 26.90 6.01
N GLU A 27 -14.28 26.96 6.99
CA GLU A 27 -14.76 25.78 7.72
C GLU A 27 -15.68 24.87 6.88
N LEU A 28 -16.41 25.45 5.92
CA LEU A 28 -17.38 24.73 5.09
C LEU A 28 -16.89 24.53 3.65
N MET A 29 -15.95 25.36 3.18
CA MET A 29 -15.44 25.39 1.82
C MET A 29 -13.94 25.15 1.81
N ASN A 30 -13.54 23.97 2.17
CA ASN A 30 -12.18 23.46 2.11
C ASN A 30 -12.16 22.06 1.52
N GLY A 31 -11.00 21.61 1.13
CA GLY A 31 -10.84 20.26 0.62
C GLY A 31 -9.39 19.95 0.27
N MET A 32 -9.18 18.77 -0.24
CA MET A 32 -7.87 18.28 -0.67
C MET A 32 -7.89 18.06 -2.18
N MET A 33 -6.93 18.66 -2.89
CA MET A 33 -6.69 18.41 -4.31
C MET A 33 -5.52 17.44 -4.44
N ALA A 34 -5.78 16.26 -4.99
CA ALA A 34 -4.72 15.33 -5.36
C ALA A 34 -4.19 15.68 -6.75
N VAL A 35 -2.87 15.89 -6.85
CA VAL A 35 -2.17 16.07 -8.12
C VAL A 35 -1.32 14.83 -8.35
N SER A 36 -1.62 14.10 -9.43
CA SER A 36 -0.85 12.92 -9.83
C SER A 36 -0.47 13.00 -11.31
N LYS A 37 0.66 12.44 -11.68
CA LYS A 37 1.12 12.37 -13.08
C LYS A 37 0.25 11.43 -13.93
N ARG A 38 -0.43 10.46 -13.30
CA ARG A 38 -1.35 9.57 -14.00
C ARG A 38 -2.74 10.15 -13.91
N ALA A 39 -3.26 10.61 -15.05
CA ALA A 39 -4.68 10.88 -15.18
C ALA A 39 -5.44 9.61 -14.80
N ASN A 40 -6.48 9.75 -13.95
CA ASN A 40 -7.37 8.63 -13.70
C ASN A 40 -7.93 8.14 -15.06
N PRO A 41 -7.77 6.85 -15.39
CA PRO A 41 -8.24 6.33 -16.68
C PRO A 41 -9.77 6.34 -16.79
N VAL A 42 -10.50 6.51 -15.68
CA VAL A 42 -11.96 6.56 -15.68
C VAL A 42 -12.46 7.98 -15.70
N THR A 43 -13.31 8.29 -16.67
CA THR A 43 -13.94 9.59 -16.86
C THR A 43 -15.47 9.44 -16.90
N ASN A 44 -16.19 10.54 -16.71
CA ASN A 44 -17.65 10.58 -16.75
C ASN A 44 -18.30 9.56 -15.77
N LEU A 45 -17.66 9.29 -14.64
CA LEU A 45 -18.15 8.33 -13.67
C LEU A 45 -19.37 8.88 -12.95
N THR A 46 -20.50 8.20 -13.11
CA THR A 46 -21.77 8.48 -12.44
C THR A 46 -22.19 7.32 -11.58
N TYR A 47 -23.10 7.57 -10.64
CA TYR A 47 -23.67 6.52 -9.82
C TYR A 47 -25.21 6.64 -9.75
N LYS A 48 -25.84 5.48 -9.56
CA LYS A 48 -27.24 5.34 -9.11
C LYS A 48 -27.22 4.54 -7.81
N PHE A 49 -27.84 5.05 -6.79
CA PHE A 49 -27.93 4.44 -5.46
C PHE A 49 -29.35 3.95 -5.19
N TYR A 50 -29.46 2.74 -4.64
CA TYR A 50 -30.71 2.04 -4.43
C TYR A 50 -30.83 1.56 -3.00
N HIS A 51 -32.05 1.55 -2.45
CA HIS A 51 -32.39 0.87 -1.20
C HIS A 51 -33.01 -0.50 -1.50
N GLY A 52 -32.62 -1.51 -0.78
CA GLY A 52 -33.18 -2.86 -0.86
C GLY A 52 -32.25 -3.88 -0.19
N SER A 53 -32.84 -4.96 0.29
CA SER A 53 -32.07 -6.08 0.84
C SER A 53 -32.13 -7.24 -0.14
N TRP A 54 -30.95 -7.66 -0.60
CA TRP A 54 -30.80 -8.72 -1.59
C TRP A 54 -29.77 -9.75 -1.10
N THR A 55 -29.85 -10.95 -1.68
CA THR A 55 -28.85 -12.03 -1.48
C THR A 55 -28.00 -12.27 -2.72
N ALA A 56 -28.26 -11.54 -3.78
CA ALA A 56 -27.53 -11.48 -5.03
C ALA A 56 -27.85 -10.15 -5.72
N LEU A 57 -27.02 -9.76 -6.70
CA LEU A 57 -27.23 -8.52 -7.46
C LEU A 57 -28.63 -8.51 -8.10
N PRO A 58 -29.47 -7.53 -7.77
CA PRO A 58 -30.78 -7.41 -8.37
C PRO A 58 -30.70 -6.94 -9.83
N ASP A 59 -31.80 -7.07 -10.53
CA ASP A 59 -31.99 -6.39 -11.82
C ASP A 59 -32.27 -4.90 -11.56
N PHE A 60 -31.20 -4.11 -11.46
CA PHE A 60 -31.28 -2.67 -11.19
C PHE A 60 -32.07 -1.89 -12.24
N SER A 61 -32.27 -2.45 -13.45
CA SER A 61 -33.07 -1.80 -14.49
C SER A 61 -34.54 -1.70 -14.14
N LYS A 62 -35.01 -2.55 -13.22
CA LYS A 62 -36.39 -2.60 -12.71
C LYS A 62 -36.59 -1.81 -11.42
N LEU A 63 -35.56 -1.15 -10.92
CA LEU A 63 -35.59 -0.45 -9.65
C LEU A 63 -35.47 1.06 -9.87
N GLU A 64 -36.12 1.82 -8.99
CA GLU A 64 -36.02 3.28 -8.97
C GLU A 64 -34.87 3.71 -8.04
N PRO A 65 -33.86 4.46 -8.56
CA PRO A 65 -32.75 4.93 -7.75
C PRO A 65 -33.23 5.98 -6.73
N LYS A 66 -32.71 5.92 -5.52
CA LYS A 66 -32.93 6.91 -4.46
C LYS A 66 -32.08 8.16 -4.62
N LYS A 67 -30.88 7.99 -5.18
CA LYS A 67 -29.96 9.07 -5.49
C LYS A 67 -29.24 8.77 -6.81
N THR A 68 -28.89 9.82 -7.51
CA THR A 68 -27.99 9.78 -8.66
C THR A 68 -26.98 10.91 -8.55
N GLY A 69 -25.82 10.74 -9.10
CA GLY A 69 -24.81 11.80 -9.10
C GLY A 69 -23.57 11.45 -9.89
N THR A 70 -22.58 12.31 -9.81
CA THR A 70 -21.29 12.15 -10.51
C THR A 70 -20.16 12.03 -9.49
N LEU A 71 -19.24 11.14 -9.74
CA LEU A 71 -17.98 11.01 -8.98
C LEU A 71 -16.87 11.72 -9.75
N ALA A 72 -16.68 13.01 -9.44
CA ALA A 72 -15.75 13.89 -10.19
C ALA A 72 -14.28 13.41 -10.12
N SER A 73 -13.93 12.61 -9.10
CA SER A 73 -12.60 11.97 -8.98
C SER A 73 -12.35 10.90 -10.03
N GLY A 74 -13.42 10.36 -10.66
CA GLY A 74 -13.36 9.17 -11.50
C GLY A 74 -13.05 7.88 -10.72
N LEU A 75 -13.03 7.92 -9.38
CA LEU A 75 -12.78 6.77 -8.53
C LEU A 75 -14.09 6.20 -7.99
N PHE A 76 -14.20 4.87 -8.00
CA PHE A 76 -15.32 4.17 -7.39
C PHE A 76 -15.28 4.33 -5.87
N GLU A 77 -16.39 4.74 -5.26
CA GLU A 77 -16.49 4.94 -3.81
C GLU A 77 -17.91 4.73 -3.31
N LEU A 78 -18.06 4.29 -2.05
CA LEU A 78 -19.36 4.11 -1.39
C LEU A 78 -19.80 5.35 -0.59
N GLY A 79 -19.04 6.44 -0.63
CA GLY A 79 -19.33 7.68 0.09
C GLY A 79 -20.73 8.26 -0.12
N PRO A 80 -21.38 8.17 -1.29
CA PRO A 80 -22.71 8.68 -1.52
C PRO A 80 -23.86 7.97 -0.79
N ARG A 81 -23.61 6.80 -0.16
CA ARG A 81 -24.62 6.04 0.60
C ARG A 81 -25.20 6.85 1.78
N ASP A 82 -26.41 6.53 2.19
CA ASP A 82 -27.08 7.14 3.34
C ASP A 82 -27.43 6.14 4.45
N ARG A 83 -26.98 4.88 4.29
CA ARG A 83 -27.21 3.77 5.22
C ARG A 83 -26.04 2.78 5.20
N GLY A 84 -25.90 1.99 6.27
CA GLY A 84 -24.90 0.95 6.39
C GLY A 84 -25.28 -0.32 5.64
N ASP A 85 -26.55 -0.74 5.74
CA ASP A 85 -27.02 -2.02 5.25
C ASP A 85 -28.17 -1.86 4.25
N GLY A 86 -28.45 -2.88 3.46
CA GLY A 86 -29.60 -2.95 2.56
C GLY A 86 -29.58 -1.91 1.47
N PHE A 87 -28.50 -1.82 0.71
CA PHE A 87 -28.35 -0.88 -0.38
C PHE A 87 -27.58 -1.46 -1.59
N GLY A 88 -27.63 -0.75 -2.71
CA GLY A 88 -26.85 -1.10 -3.88
C GLY A 88 -26.47 0.11 -4.71
N PHE A 89 -25.48 -0.08 -5.57
CA PHE A 89 -24.99 0.90 -6.52
C PHE A 89 -24.90 0.34 -7.93
N VAL A 90 -25.18 1.19 -8.89
CA VAL A 90 -24.74 1.04 -10.28
C VAL A 90 -23.85 2.23 -10.62
N PHE A 91 -22.59 1.95 -10.87
CA PHE A 91 -21.64 2.94 -11.37
C PHE A 91 -21.48 2.79 -12.88
N THR A 92 -21.46 3.90 -13.62
CA THR A 92 -21.27 3.89 -15.08
C THR A 92 -20.31 5.01 -15.47
N GLY A 93 -19.34 4.69 -16.30
CA GLY A 93 -18.32 5.62 -16.78
C GLY A 93 -17.62 5.16 -18.05
N GLU A 94 -16.56 5.83 -18.42
CA GLU A 94 -15.68 5.49 -19.54
C GLU A 94 -14.27 5.22 -19.03
N ILE A 95 -13.65 4.11 -19.44
CA ILE A 95 -12.25 3.82 -19.13
C ILE A 95 -11.38 3.93 -20.38
N GLU A 96 -10.26 4.63 -20.29
CA GLU A 96 -9.31 4.81 -21.39
C GLU A 96 -8.30 3.67 -21.44
N CYS A 97 -8.37 2.84 -22.47
CA CYS A 97 -7.40 1.76 -22.73
C CYS A 97 -6.24 2.31 -23.56
N PRO A 98 -5.00 2.40 -23.02
CA PRO A 98 -3.89 3.05 -23.73
C PRO A 98 -3.38 2.27 -24.94
N LYS A 99 -3.57 0.96 -25.00
CA LYS A 99 -3.05 0.07 -26.07
C LYS A 99 -4.02 -1.08 -26.35
N ASP A 100 -3.89 -1.66 -27.55
CA ASP A 100 -4.53 -2.94 -27.86
C ASP A 100 -3.94 -4.06 -26.99
N GLY A 101 -4.77 -4.93 -26.42
CA GLY A 101 -4.28 -6.09 -25.69
C GLY A 101 -5.24 -6.70 -24.72
N VAL A 102 -4.70 -7.56 -23.83
CA VAL A 102 -5.46 -8.19 -22.77
C VAL A 102 -5.33 -7.38 -21.49
N TYR A 103 -6.48 -6.99 -20.95
CA TYR A 103 -6.60 -6.31 -19.68
C TYR A 103 -7.16 -7.27 -18.64
N THR A 104 -6.67 -7.19 -17.41
CA THR A 104 -7.22 -7.91 -16.27
C THR A 104 -7.94 -6.91 -15.39
N PHE A 105 -9.21 -7.17 -15.11
CA PHE A 105 -10.03 -6.39 -14.18
C PHE A 105 -10.26 -7.19 -12.90
N GLU A 106 -10.47 -6.50 -11.82
CA GLU A 106 -10.72 -7.09 -10.51
C GLU A 106 -11.79 -6.29 -9.76
N THR A 107 -12.69 -7.00 -9.09
CA THR A 107 -13.47 -6.41 -8.00
C THR A 107 -13.21 -7.20 -6.73
N ALA A 108 -13.15 -6.50 -5.58
CA ALA A 108 -13.19 -7.13 -4.27
C ALA A 108 -14.22 -6.37 -3.44
N SER A 109 -15.14 -7.08 -2.85
CA SER A 109 -16.30 -6.48 -2.19
C SER A 109 -16.82 -7.32 -1.03
N ASP A 110 -17.47 -6.69 -0.12
CA ASP A 110 -18.40 -7.17 0.86
C ASP A 110 -19.71 -6.37 0.65
N ASP A 111 -20.82 -6.89 0.23
CA ASP A 111 -21.10 -8.21 -0.33
C ASP A 111 -20.76 -8.32 -1.83
N GLY A 112 -21.76 -8.52 -2.67
CA GLY A 112 -21.62 -8.88 -4.07
C GLY A 112 -21.32 -7.73 -5.02
N SER A 113 -20.47 -8.00 -6.01
CA SER A 113 -20.17 -7.06 -7.11
C SER A 113 -20.03 -7.73 -8.47
N ARG A 114 -20.21 -6.96 -9.53
CA ARG A 114 -20.01 -7.39 -10.91
C ARG A 114 -19.50 -6.23 -11.77
N LEU A 115 -18.48 -6.49 -12.59
CA LEU A 115 -17.91 -5.50 -13.50
C LEU A 115 -18.18 -5.88 -14.95
N TYR A 116 -18.56 -4.89 -15.71
CA TYR A 116 -18.84 -4.99 -17.15
C TYR A 116 -17.93 -4.04 -17.93
N ILE A 117 -17.49 -4.49 -19.11
CA ILE A 117 -16.85 -3.66 -20.13
C ILE A 117 -17.64 -3.84 -21.43
N ASP A 118 -18.06 -2.73 -22.03
CA ASP A 118 -18.90 -2.71 -23.23
C ASP A 118 -20.11 -3.67 -23.11
N ASP A 119 -20.81 -3.57 -21.97
CA ASP A 119 -21.99 -4.36 -21.58
C ASP A 119 -21.76 -5.88 -21.40
N LYS A 120 -20.50 -6.33 -21.45
CA LYS A 120 -20.14 -7.74 -21.22
C LYS A 120 -19.59 -7.93 -19.81
N VAL A 121 -20.07 -8.95 -19.11
CA VAL A 121 -19.54 -9.33 -17.81
C VAL A 121 -18.08 -9.74 -17.96
N VAL A 122 -17.20 -9.05 -17.24
CA VAL A 122 -15.76 -9.36 -17.16
C VAL A 122 -15.41 -9.96 -15.81
N VAL A 123 -15.96 -9.39 -14.72
CA VAL A 123 -15.78 -9.94 -13.37
C VAL A 123 -17.14 -10.25 -12.77
N ASN A 124 -17.27 -11.42 -12.17
CA ASN A 124 -18.46 -11.82 -11.41
C ASN A 124 -18.04 -12.23 -10.00
N ASN A 125 -18.41 -11.41 -9.03
CA ASN A 125 -18.19 -11.60 -7.60
C ASN A 125 -19.51 -11.44 -6.85
N ASP A 126 -20.58 -12.00 -7.41
CA ASP A 126 -21.94 -11.88 -6.89
C ASP A 126 -22.19 -12.83 -5.70
N GLY A 127 -23.19 -12.49 -4.88
CA GLY A 127 -23.65 -13.26 -3.72
C GLY A 127 -23.33 -12.57 -2.39
N VAL A 128 -23.88 -13.10 -1.30
CA VAL A 128 -23.58 -12.67 0.07
C VAL A 128 -22.28 -13.32 0.52
N HIS A 129 -21.31 -12.52 0.86
CA HIS A 129 -20.00 -13.00 1.35
C HIS A 129 -19.22 -11.86 2.02
N ALA A 130 -18.42 -12.21 3.02
CA ALA A 130 -17.41 -11.30 3.54
C ALA A 130 -16.46 -10.85 2.42
N HIS A 131 -15.70 -9.80 2.63
CA HIS A 131 -14.80 -9.23 1.63
C HIS A 131 -14.01 -10.30 0.86
N LYS A 132 -14.29 -10.41 -0.42
CA LYS A 132 -13.76 -11.42 -1.34
C LYS A 132 -13.48 -10.78 -2.69
N GLY A 133 -12.37 -11.19 -3.31
CA GLY A 133 -11.98 -10.73 -4.65
C GLY A 133 -12.28 -11.73 -5.75
N ALA A 134 -12.57 -11.21 -6.95
CA ALA A 134 -12.65 -11.96 -8.19
C ALA A 134 -11.99 -11.17 -9.32
N GLN A 135 -11.44 -11.89 -10.31
CA GLN A 135 -10.76 -11.31 -11.46
C GLN A 135 -11.31 -11.85 -12.77
N GLY A 136 -11.20 -11.05 -13.81
CA GLY A 136 -11.55 -11.45 -15.17
C GLY A 136 -10.68 -10.74 -16.21
N LYS A 137 -10.61 -11.31 -17.41
CA LYS A 137 -9.80 -10.79 -18.52
C LYS A 137 -10.68 -10.40 -19.70
N ALA A 138 -10.32 -9.26 -20.33
CA ALA A 138 -10.94 -8.82 -21.57
C ALA A 138 -9.87 -8.43 -22.59
N LYS A 139 -10.02 -8.85 -23.84
CA LYS A 139 -9.18 -8.40 -24.95
C LYS A 139 -9.82 -7.13 -25.54
N LEU A 140 -9.17 -5.98 -25.35
CA LEU A 140 -9.69 -4.68 -25.72
C LEU A 140 -8.80 -4.00 -26.75
N LYS A 141 -9.40 -3.12 -27.54
CA LYS A 141 -8.71 -2.17 -28.41
C LYS A 141 -8.39 -0.90 -27.63
N ALA A 142 -7.36 -0.19 -28.04
CA ALA A 142 -7.05 1.15 -27.55
C ALA A 142 -8.25 2.09 -27.69
N GLY A 143 -8.34 3.08 -26.78
CA GLY A 143 -9.40 4.07 -26.74
C GLY A 143 -10.41 3.81 -25.62
N LYS A 144 -11.44 4.65 -25.59
CA LYS A 144 -12.47 4.64 -24.54
C LYS A 144 -13.38 3.42 -24.64
N ARG A 145 -13.69 2.83 -23.49
CA ARG A 145 -14.62 1.73 -23.30
C ARG A 145 -15.62 2.07 -22.20
N LYS A 146 -16.86 1.65 -22.36
CA LYS A 146 -17.83 1.73 -21.28
C LYS A 146 -17.39 0.81 -20.14
N ILE A 147 -17.31 1.33 -18.92
CA ILE A 147 -17.15 0.54 -17.70
C ILE A 147 -18.39 0.69 -16.85
N GLU A 148 -18.92 -0.43 -16.33
CA GLU A 148 -20.05 -0.43 -15.42
C GLU A 148 -19.76 -1.38 -14.27
N VAL A 149 -20.06 -0.95 -13.02
CA VAL A 149 -19.88 -1.78 -11.83
C VAL A 149 -21.18 -1.78 -11.04
N HIS A 150 -21.70 -2.97 -10.80
CA HIS A 150 -22.82 -3.23 -9.92
C HIS A 150 -22.32 -3.70 -8.56
N TYR A 151 -22.95 -3.24 -7.51
CA TYR A 151 -22.62 -3.59 -6.13
C TYR A 151 -23.89 -3.65 -5.28
N PHE A 152 -23.95 -4.59 -4.34
CA PHE A 152 -24.93 -4.56 -3.28
C PHE A 152 -24.35 -4.94 -1.93
N GLU A 153 -24.98 -4.44 -0.89
CA GLU A 153 -24.72 -4.71 0.51
C GLU A 153 -26.02 -5.17 1.17
N GLY A 154 -26.03 -6.38 1.73
CA GLY A 154 -27.18 -6.96 2.43
C GLY A 154 -27.17 -6.62 3.90
N GLY A 155 -26.03 -6.73 4.56
CA GLY A 155 -25.83 -6.42 5.98
C GLY A 155 -24.46 -6.85 6.47
N GLY A 156 -23.89 -6.07 7.35
CA GLY A 156 -22.59 -6.31 7.96
C GLY A 156 -21.56 -5.22 7.67
N GLU A 157 -20.39 -5.59 7.20
CA GLU A 157 -19.37 -4.65 6.75
C GLU A 157 -19.52 -4.42 5.23
N GLU A 158 -19.35 -3.20 4.79
CA GLU A 158 -19.44 -2.83 3.38
C GLU A 158 -18.08 -2.43 2.79
N SER A 159 -17.76 -2.96 1.62
CA SER A 159 -16.55 -2.58 0.89
C SER A 159 -16.67 -2.78 -0.60
N LEU A 160 -16.02 -1.92 -1.38
CA LEU A 160 -15.90 -2.08 -2.82
C LEU A 160 -14.52 -1.61 -3.31
N TYR A 161 -13.75 -2.53 -3.83
CA TYR A 161 -12.53 -2.28 -4.58
C TYR A 161 -12.75 -2.61 -6.06
N VAL A 162 -12.24 -1.76 -6.93
CA VAL A 162 -12.16 -1.98 -8.37
C VAL A 162 -10.72 -1.70 -8.80
N GLY A 163 -10.14 -2.63 -9.55
CA GLY A 163 -8.77 -2.50 -10.03
C GLY A 163 -8.62 -3.04 -11.45
N TRP A 164 -7.53 -2.67 -12.10
CA TRP A 164 -7.19 -3.19 -13.41
C TRP A 164 -5.68 -3.22 -13.65
N SER A 165 -5.26 -4.00 -14.65
CA SER A 165 -3.92 -4.00 -15.22
C SER A 165 -4.00 -4.27 -16.71
N GLY A 166 -2.95 -3.92 -17.46
CA GLY A 166 -2.97 -4.10 -18.91
C GLY A 166 -1.61 -3.94 -19.58
N PRO A 167 -1.58 -3.89 -20.89
CA PRO A 167 -0.32 -3.78 -21.64
C PRO A 167 0.46 -2.52 -21.28
N GLY A 168 1.63 -2.70 -20.68
CA GLY A 168 2.55 -1.61 -20.33
C GLY A 168 2.30 -0.95 -18.98
N PHE A 169 1.42 -1.51 -18.14
CA PHE A 169 1.26 -1.05 -16.76
C PHE A 169 0.85 -2.20 -15.82
N LYS A 170 1.30 -2.09 -14.57
CA LYS A 170 0.96 -3.01 -13.49
C LYS A 170 -0.42 -2.69 -12.91
N LYS A 171 -0.85 -3.46 -11.93
CA LYS A 171 -2.13 -3.27 -11.23
C LYS A 171 -2.30 -1.84 -10.73
N GLN A 172 -3.43 -1.23 -11.07
CA GLN A 172 -3.82 0.12 -10.66
C GLN A 172 -5.20 0.07 -10.01
N SER A 173 -5.35 0.75 -8.87
CA SER A 173 -6.66 0.95 -8.23
C SER A 173 -7.47 1.97 -9.00
N LEU A 174 -8.76 1.69 -9.14
CA LEU A 174 -9.79 2.58 -9.65
C LEU A 174 -10.76 3.00 -8.54
N SER A 175 -10.49 2.60 -7.29
CA SER A 175 -11.32 2.93 -6.12
C SER A 175 -10.63 3.89 -5.19
N LYS A 176 -11.44 4.72 -4.51
CA LYS A 176 -10.98 5.62 -3.47
C LYS A 176 -10.92 4.88 -2.13
N GLY A 177 -9.74 4.78 -1.54
CA GLY A 177 -9.53 4.26 -0.19
C GLY A 177 -9.78 2.77 0.01
N ALA A 178 -9.95 1.96 -1.07
CA ALA A 178 -10.14 0.53 -0.96
C ALA A 178 -8.95 -0.25 -1.52
N SER A 179 -8.62 -1.39 -0.93
CA SER A 179 -7.56 -2.29 -1.40
C SER A 179 -8.12 -3.66 -1.82
N ALA A 180 -7.44 -4.34 -2.75
CA ALA A 180 -7.82 -5.69 -3.20
C ALA A 180 -7.55 -6.79 -2.15
N GLY A 181 -6.74 -6.52 -1.15
CA GLY A 181 -6.46 -7.42 -0.04
C GLY A 181 -7.50 -7.26 1.06
N GLY A 182 -8.34 -8.28 1.25
CA GLY A 182 -9.45 -8.29 2.17
C GLY A 182 -9.20 -7.68 3.54
N GLY A 183 -10.00 -6.73 3.90
CA GLY A 183 -9.99 -6.00 5.14
C GLY A 183 -10.81 -4.72 5.03
N GLY A 184 -12.05 -4.81 4.55
CA GLY A 184 -13.02 -3.74 4.65
C GLY A 184 -13.58 -3.67 6.07
N GLY A 185 -12.99 -2.84 6.91
CA GLY A 185 -13.72 -2.20 7.99
C GLY A 185 -14.26 -0.85 7.48
N PRO A 186 -15.12 -0.16 8.22
CA PRO A 186 -15.66 1.12 7.80
C PRO A 186 -14.51 2.03 7.36
N SER A 187 -14.50 2.39 6.09
CA SER A 187 -13.50 3.29 5.52
C SER A 187 -13.61 4.63 6.22
N GLY A 188 -12.54 5.10 6.83
CA GLY A 188 -12.59 6.45 7.36
C GLY A 188 -11.58 6.87 8.39
N MET A 189 -10.64 6.03 8.79
CA MET A 189 -9.55 6.43 9.68
C MET A 189 -8.19 6.27 9.02
N LEU A 190 -8.05 6.81 7.80
CA LEU A 190 -6.75 6.86 7.14
C LEU A 190 -5.80 7.68 8.01
N ILE A 191 -4.72 7.02 8.41
CA ILE A 191 -3.63 7.64 9.13
C ILE A 191 -2.67 8.17 8.08
N ALA A 192 -2.41 9.46 8.10
CA ALA A 192 -1.45 10.12 7.23
C ALA A 192 -0.40 10.85 8.08
N ALA A 193 0.81 10.99 7.56
CA ALA A 193 1.82 11.86 8.14
C ALA A 193 1.54 13.31 7.76
N GLU A 194 1.86 14.25 8.66
CA GLU A 194 1.91 15.67 8.34
C GLU A 194 3.12 15.96 7.43
N GLU A 195 3.08 17.06 6.69
CA GLU A 195 4.15 17.41 5.74
C GLU A 195 5.52 17.48 6.44
N GLY A 196 6.47 16.70 5.93
CA GLY A 196 7.83 16.60 6.48
C GLY A 196 7.95 15.74 7.74
N GLU A 197 6.89 15.06 8.16
CA GLU A 197 6.89 14.19 9.33
C GLU A 197 6.65 12.73 8.96
N ALA A 198 6.79 11.84 9.95
CA ALA A 198 6.36 10.45 9.87
C ALA A 198 5.21 10.18 10.84
N ALA A 199 4.22 9.42 10.38
CA ALA A 199 3.18 8.85 11.21
C ALA A 199 3.60 7.46 11.72
N ILE A 200 3.34 7.17 12.99
CA ILE A 200 3.64 5.88 13.63
C ILE A 200 2.35 5.15 13.98
N TYR A 201 2.22 3.91 13.51
CA TYR A 201 1.09 3.04 13.83
C TYR A 201 1.58 1.73 14.48
N ARG A 202 1.22 1.52 15.75
CA ARG A 202 1.62 0.32 16.50
C ARG A 202 0.41 -0.57 16.72
N ASN A 203 0.35 -1.66 15.99
CA ASN A 203 -0.76 -2.61 16.10
C ASN A 203 -0.42 -3.96 15.44
N PHE A 204 -1.42 -4.82 15.29
CA PHE A 204 -1.34 -6.04 14.51
C PHE A 204 -1.33 -5.70 13.03
N ILE A 205 -0.18 -5.78 12.35
CA ILE A 205 -0.04 -5.47 10.93
C ILE A 205 0.27 -6.76 10.17
N ALA A 206 -0.38 -6.95 9.03
CA ALA A 206 -0.16 -8.09 8.14
C ALA A 206 1.33 -8.25 7.82
N ASP A 207 1.79 -9.48 7.69
CA ASP A 207 3.19 -9.88 7.41
C ASP A 207 4.24 -9.45 8.46
N ALA A 208 3.88 -8.59 9.43
CA ALA A 208 4.76 -8.11 10.50
C ALA A 208 4.36 -8.60 11.89
N GLY A 209 3.17 -9.17 12.01
CA GLY A 209 2.72 -9.81 13.25
C GLY A 209 2.21 -8.84 14.33
N PRO A 210 2.08 -9.34 15.58
CA PRO A 210 1.38 -8.62 16.65
C PRO A 210 2.22 -7.51 17.32
N ARG A 211 3.51 -7.44 17.06
CA ARG A 211 4.41 -6.39 17.58
C ARG A 211 4.96 -5.52 16.44
N ALA A 212 4.07 -5.23 15.50
CA ALA A 212 4.40 -4.44 14.33
C ALA A 212 4.42 -2.93 14.65
N ILE A 213 5.31 -2.23 13.96
CA ILE A 213 5.43 -0.78 13.99
C ILE A 213 5.40 -0.31 12.53
N GLY A 214 4.25 0.24 12.12
CA GLY A 214 4.10 0.91 10.83
C GLY A 214 4.71 2.31 10.91
N VAL A 215 5.34 2.72 9.83
CA VAL A 215 5.87 4.07 9.62
C VAL A 215 5.41 4.55 8.26
N GLY A 216 4.67 5.65 8.23
CA GLY A 216 4.25 6.32 7.01
C GLY A 216 4.90 7.68 6.91
N TYR A 217 5.50 7.99 5.77
CA TYR A 217 6.10 9.30 5.51
C TYR A 217 5.20 10.14 4.62
N SER A 218 5.24 11.45 4.81
CA SER A 218 4.48 12.41 3.99
C SER A 218 4.77 12.32 2.49
N GLU A 219 5.91 11.76 2.11
CA GLU A 219 6.34 11.51 0.74
C GLU A 219 5.63 10.29 0.10
N GLY A 220 4.69 9.66 0.80
CA GLY A 220 3.95 8.49 0.33
C GLY A 220 4.78 7.21 0.29
N ILE A 221 5.86 7.13 1.05
CA ILE A 221 6.67 5.93 1.26
C ILE A 221 6.38 5.40 2.64
N ASN A 222 6.17 4.11 2.75
CA ASN A 222 5.76 3.48 3.99
C ASN A 222 6.51 2.19 4.23
N LEU A 223 6.60 1.79 5.49
CA LEU A 223 7.17 0.51 5.88
C LEU A 223 6.49 -0.06 7.13
N THR A 224 6.70 -1.35 7.36
CA THR A 224 6.40 -1.98 8.64
C THR A 224 7.64 -2.66 9.20
N PHE A 225 7.97 -2.34 10.44
CA PHE A 225 9.00 -2.99 11.23
C PHE A 225 8.37 -4.09 12.11
N ASP A 226 8.88 -5.32 11.98
CA ASP A 226 8.54 -6.46 12.83
C ASP A 226 9.48 -6.49 14.05
N ALA A 227 8.97 -6.08 15.21
CA ALA A 227 9.74 -6.01 16.45
C ALA A 227 9.93 -7.40 17.14
N ASN A 228 9.43 -8.49 16.58
CA ASN A 228 9.77 -9.83 17.01
C ASN A 228 11.04 -10.36 16.32
N ASN A 229 11.17 -10.09 15.01
CA ASN A 229 12.28 -10.58 14.19
C ASN A 229 13.31 -9.49 13.85
N MET A 230 13.14 -8.25 14.34
CA MET A 230 14.03 -7.10 14.08
C MET A 230 14.30 -6.91 12.58
N ARG A 231 13.23 -6.78 11.80
CA ARG A 231 13.32 -6.66 10.36
C ARG A 231 12.28 -5.68 9.81
N PHE A 232 12.52 -5.15 8.62
CA PHE A 232 11.44 -4.61 7.82
C PHE A 232 10.66 -5.79 7.24
N ALA A 233 9.35 -5.79 7.44
CA ALA A 233 8.48 -6.86 6.97
C ALA A 233 7.96 -6.59 5.57
N GLN A 234 7.59 -5.34 5.32
CA GLN A 234 7.08 -4.88 4.03
C GLN A 234 7.31 -3.38 3.86
N ILE A 235 7.35 -2.95 2.62
CA ILE A 235 7.42 -1.54 2.19
C ILE A 235 6.38 -1.31 1.11
N TRP A 236 5.81 -0.09 1.03
CA TRP A 236 4.79 0.21 0.03
C TRP A 236 4.69 1.71 -0.27
N GLN A 237 3.99 2.05 -1.35
CA GLN A 237 3.75 3.43 -1.78
C GLN A 237 2.29 3.84 -1.56
N GLY A 238 2.04 5.16 -1.50
CA GLY A 238 0.71 5.74 -1.37
C GLY A 238 0.21 5.84 0.06
N ASP A 239 -1.07 5.53 0.28
CA ASP A 239 -1.72 5.64 1.59
C ASP A 239 -1.06 4.77 2.66
N PHE A 240 -0.94 5.29 3.88
CA PHE A 240 -0.22 4.61 4.93
C PHE A 240 -1.03 3.46 5.54
N MET A 241 -2.00 3.75 6.39
CA MET A 241 -2.77 2.77 7.14
C MET A 241 -4.20 3.23 7.36
N ASP A 242 -5.14 2.28 7.40
CA ASP A 242 -6.48 2.52 7.93
C ASP A 242 -6.57 2.01 9.37
N GLY A 243 -6.74 2.92 10.33
CA GLY A 243 -6.85 2.60 11.75
C GLY A 243 -8.22 2.06 12.15
N ALA A 244 -9.22 2.16 11.29
CA ALA A 244 -10.61 1.85 11.62
C ALA A 244 -10.79 0.44 12.17
N ARG A 245 -10.16 -0.56 11.56
CA ARG A 245 -10.19 -1.97 12.00
C ARG A 245 -9.86 -2.16 13.48
N HIS A 246 -8.88 -1.42 13.99
CA HIS A 246 -8.38 -1.59 15.36
C HIS A 246 -8.91 -0.56 16.35
N TRP A 247 -9.42 0.58 15.86
CA TRP A 247 -9.91 1.67 16.71
C TRP A 247 -11.42 1.69 16.83
N ASN A 248 -12.13 0.99 15.93
CA ASN A 248 -13.57 0.79 16.03
C ASN A 248 -13.87 -0.57 16.68
N GLY A 249 -14.63 -0.56 17.76
CA GLY A 249 -15.01 -1.78 18.46
C GLY A 249 -13.82 -2.49 19.16
N ARG A 250 -13.77 -3.83 19.06
CA ARG A 250 -12.74 -4.66 19.73
C ARG A 250 -11.50 -4.91 18.90
N GLY A 251 -11.43 -4.41 17.68
CA GLY A 251 -10.38 -4.68 16.71
C GLY A 251 -10.35 -6.16 16.29
N GLN A 252 -10.08 -6.43 15.02
CA GLN A 252 -10.03 -7.81 14.50
C GLN A 252 -8.90 -7.99 13.50
N GLY A 253 -8.15 -9.09 13.67
CA GLY A 253 -7.14 -9.55 12.73
C GLY A 253 -5.97 -8.60 12.54
N PHE A 254 -5.32 -8.71 11.39
CA PHE A 254 -4.14 -7.94 11.03
C PHE A 254 -4.49 -6.87 9.98
N GLN A 255 -4.09 -5.63 10.23
CA GLN A 255 -4.29 -4.52 9.31
C GLN A 255 -3.32 -4.63 8.13
N PRO A 256 -3.80 -4.71 6.87
CA PRO A 256 -2.95 -4.60 5.70
C PRO A 256 -2.54 -3.15 5.44
N PRO A 257 -1.50 -2.90 4.62
CA PRO A 257 -1.23 -1.59 4.05
C PRO A 257 -2.44 -1.00 3.33
N ALA A 258 -2.65 0.31 3.44
CA ALA A 258 -3.72 1.01 2.71
C ALA A 258 -3.29 1.45 1.31
N GLY A 259 -1.98 1.51 1.05
CA GLY A 259 -1.42 1.92 -0.24
C GLY A 259 -1.22 0.79 -1.25
N GLU A 260 -0.44 1.06 -2.26
CA GLU A 260 -0.17 0.17 -3.41
C GLU A 260 1.32 -0.20 -3.51
N ALA A 261 1.67 -1.02 -4.52
CA ALA A 261 3.04 -1.49 -4.77
C ALA A 261 3.71 -2.09 -3.51
N VAL A 262 2.94 -2.91 -2.78
CA VAL A 262 3.38 -3.54 -1.54
C VAL A 262 4.41 -4.62 -1.84
N ILE A 263 5.63 -4.45 -1.33
CA ILE A 263 6.73 -5.41 -1.44
C ILE A 263 7.00 -6.04 -0.09
N LYS A 264 6.92 -7.36 -0.05
CA LYS A 264 7.27 -8.14 1.15
C LYS A 264 8.76 -8.40 1.19
N LEU A 265 9.38 -8.13 2.33
CA LEU A 265 10.78 -8.40 2.57
C LEU A 265 10.97 -9.75 3.28
N PRO A 266 12.19 -10.33 3.29
CA PRO A 266 12.41 -11.69 3.77
C PRO A 266 11.86 -11.95 5.18
N ALA A 267 11.17 -13.06 5.37
CA ALA A 267 10.68 -13.49 6.68
C ALA A 267 11.83 -13.94 7.61
N GLY A 268 11.62 -13.86 8.91
CA GLY A 268 12.64 -14.18 9.93
C GLY A 268 13.57 -13.02 10.21
N THR A 269 14.67 -13.27 10.90
CA THR A 269 15.61 -12.22 11.33
C THR A 269 16.38 -11.62 10.15
N ALA A 270 16.61 -10.30 10.19
CA ALA A 270 17.39 -9.60 9.19
C ALA A 270 18.91 -9.88 9.29
N PHE A 271 19.38 -10.31 10.46
CA PHE A 271 20.79 -10.63 10.72
C PHE A 271 20.96 -12.06 11.18
N ALA A 272 22.00 -12.72 10.72
CA ALA A 272 22.37 -14.06 11.14
C ALA A 272 23.89 -14.23 11.22
N THR A 273 24.35 -14.98 12.19
CA THR A 273 25.72 -15.51 12.23
C THR A 273 25.73 -16.81 11.43
N LEU A 274 26.54 -16.89 10.38
CA LEU A 274 26.61 -18.03 9.48
C LEU A 274 28.04 -18.57 9.44
N GLU A 275 28.19 -19.88 9.31
CA GLU A 275 29.51 -20.50 9.14
C GLU A 275 30.18 -20.07 7.83
N SER A 276 29.37 -19.88 6.79
CA SER A 276 29.82 -19.37 5.48
C SER A 276 28.71 -18.56 4.81
N ALA A 277 29.05 -17.81 3.76
CA ALA A 277 28.09 -17.08 2.95
C ALA A 277 26.99 -17.96 2.31
N THR A 278 27.30 -19.25 2.08
CA THR A 278 26.38 -20.22 1.46
C THR A 278 25.59 -21.04 2.47
N SER A 279 25.83 -20.91 3.78
CA SER A 279 25.06 -21.60 4.82
C SER A 279 23.58 -21.22 4.74
N ALA A 280 22.69 -22.16 5.10
CA ALA A 280 21.26 -21.88 5.12
C ALA A 280 20.95 -20.74 6.11
N TRP A 281 20.05 -19.82 5.71
CA TRP A 281 19.57 -18.79 6.63
C TRP A 281 18.73 -19.44 7.73
N PRO A 282 18.90 -19.03 9.00
CA PRO A 282 18.13 -19.60 10.10
C PRO A 282 16.61 -19.41 9.88
N LYS A 283 15.84 -20.43 10.15
CA LYS A 283 14.38 -20.31 10.17
C LYS A 283 13.97 -19.29 11.23
N ALA A 284 12.86 -18.60 10.98
CA ALA A 284 12.31 -17.65 11.94
C ALA A 284 12.04 -18.34 13.28
N GLU A 285 12.77 -17.97 14.30
CA GLU A 285 12.51 -18.39 15.67
C GLU A 285 11.73 -17.29 16.37
N THR A 286 10.57 -17.61 16.91
CA THR A 286 9.64 -16.65 17.52
C THR A 286 10.17 -15.95 18.77
N ARG A 287 11.19 -16.49 19.42
CA ARG A 287 11.92 -15.88 20.56
C ARG A 287 13.27 -16.55 20.73
N THR A 288 14.33 -15.90 20.31
CA THR A 288 15.68 -16.27 20.76
C THR A 288 16.12 -15.30 21.85
N THR A 289 16.94 -15.79 22.80
CA THR A 289 17.55 -14.94 23.82
C THR A 289 18.53 -13.93 23.24
N GLU A 290 18.95 -14.13 21.99
CA GLU A 290 19.93 -13.30 21.28
C GLU A 290 19.32 -12.04 20.66
N LEU A 291 18.02 -12.06 20.32
CA LEU A 291 17.34 -10.91 19.69
C LEU A 291 16.56 -10.11 20.73
N ARG A 292 16.89 -8.84 20.89
CA ARG A 292 16.25 -7.95 21.86
C ARG A 292 15.88 -6.63 21.21
N PHE A 293 14.59 -6.36 21.08
CA PHE A 293 14.12 -5.05 20.70
C PHE A 293 14.25 -4.06 21.87
N ARG A 294 14.96 -2.96 21.66
CA ARG A 294 15.24 -1.91 22.65
C ARG A 294 14.33 -0.69 22.50
N GLY A 295 13.43 -0.72 21.53
CA GLY A 295 12.53 0.40 21.22
C GLY A 295 12.96 1.19 20.00
N TYR A 296 12.39 2.37 19.87
CA TYR A 296 12.77 3.35 18.84
C TYR A 296 12.77 4.75 19.45
N GLN A 297 13.54 5.63 18.85
CA GLN A 297 13.57 7.04 19.17
C GLN A 297 13.09 7.83 17.95
N LEU A 298 12.26 8.83 18.18
CA LEU A 298 11.78 9.74 17.15
C LEU A 298 12.65 11.00 17.15
N ASP A 299 12.98 11.52 15.99
CA ASP A 299 13.58 12.84 15.82
C ASP A 299 12.49 13.94 15.83
N LYS A 300 12.87 15.17 15.49
CA LYS A 300 11.94 16.32 15.48
C LYS A 300 10.86 16.20 14.41
N GLN A 301 11.10 15.44 13.34
CA GLN A 301 10.19 15.12 12.25
C GLN A 301 9.44 13.81 12.48
N GLN A 302 9.46 13.28 13.70
CA GLN A 302 8.86 12.00 14.06
C GLN A 302 9.44 10.80 13.30
N HIS A 303 10.60 10.95 12.64
CA HIS A 303 11.26 9.84 11.96
C HIS A 303 11.90 8.89 12.97
N PRO A 304 11.65 7.57 12.88
CA PRO A 304 12.14 6.62 13.86
C PRO A 304 13.58 6.20 13.57
N THR A 305 14.33 5.96 14.65
CA THR A 305 15.52 5.12 14.67
C THR A 305 15.21 3.92 15.56
N PHE A 306 15.07 2.75 14.96
CA PHE A 306 14.86 1.50 15.71
C PHE A 306 16.17 1.05 16.36
N ARG A 307 16.09 0.59 17.60
CA ARG A 307 17.22 0.08 18.36
C ARG A 307 16.97 -1.35 18.78
N TYR A 308 17.90 -2.22 18.50
CA TYR A 308 17.80 -3.61 18.85
C TYR A 308 19.19 -4.25 18.97
N GLU A 309 19.24 -5.43 19.55
CA GLU A 309 20.48 -6.17 19.78
C GLU A 309 20.37 -7.57 19.22
N ARG A 310 21.48 -8.08 18.73
CA ARG A 310 21.72 -9.50 18.44
C ARG A 310 22.98 -9.94 19.16
N GLY A 311 22.84 -10.75 20.23
CA GLY A 311 23.96 -11.03 21.13
C GLY A 311 24.59 -9.75 21.64
N ASP A 312 25.90 -9.61 21.44
CA ASP A 312 26.67 -8.42 21.84
C ASP A 312 26.72 -7.30 20.78
N VAL A 313 26.00 -7.48 19.67
CA VAL A 313 25.91 -6.46 18.62
C VAL A 313 24.69 -5.58 18.85
N SER A 314 24.91 -4.28 19.09
CA SER A 314 23.88 -3.26 19.11
C SER A 314 23.68 -2.68 17.71
N ILE A 315 22.43 -2.49 17.30
CA ILE A 315 22.03 -2.05 15.96
C ILE A 315 21.12 -0.85 16.07
N GLU A 316 21.46 0.22 15.38
CA GLU A 316 20.59 1.35 15.07
C GLU A 316 20.19 1.25 13.60
N ASP A 317 18.89 1.33 13.35
CA ASP A 317 18.26 1.09 12.05
C ASP A 317 17.34 2.27 11.75
N THR A 318 17.76 3.13 10.85
CA THR A 318 17.11 4.41 10.58
C THR A 318 16.58 4.41 9.14
N PRO A 319 15.27 4.22 8.93
CA PRO A 319 14.65 4.47 7.65
C PRO A 319 14.40 5.95 7.42
N ALA A 320 14.44 6.37 6.17
CA ALA A 320 14.06 7.71 5.77
C ALA A 320 13.55 7.71 4.31
N PRO A 321 12.59 8.58 3.97
CA PRO A 321 12.21 8.79 2.59
C PRO A 321 13.31 9.54 1.84
N VAL A 322 13.45 9.28 0.55
CA VAL A 322 14.28 10.04 -0.36
C VAL A 322 13.42 10.48 -1.53
N THR A 323 13.26 11.76 -1.70
CA THR A 323 12.50 12.32 -2.82
C THR A 323 13.41 12.33 -4.05
N GLY A 324 13.03 11.57 -5.09
CA GLY A 324 13.66 11.61 -6.41
C GLY A 324 12.90 12.51 -7.37
N GLU A 325 13.48 12.78 -8.55
CA GLU A 325 12.81 13.59 -9.58
C GLU A 325 11.57 12.89 -10.17
N GLU A 326 11.61 11.56 -10.26
CA GLU A 326 10.55 10.74 -10.86
C GLU A 326 9.74 9.93 -9.84
N SER A 327 10.36 9.47 -8.75
CA SER A 327 9.71 8.69 -7.70
C SER A 327 10.42 8.82 -6.36
N SER A 328 9.67 8.66 -5.28
CA SER A 328 10.25 8.59 -3.94
C SER A 328 10.75 7.18 -3.64
N HIS A 329 11.85 7.06 -2.90
CA HIS A 329 12.51 5.82 -2.53
C HIS A 329 12.61 5.71 -1.01
N LEU A 330 12.82 4.49 -0.51
CA LEU A 330 13.14 4.28 0.89
C LEU A 330 14.64 4.07 1.07
N LYS A 331 15.28 4.93 1.86
CA LYS A 331 16.64 4.73 2.33
C LYS A 331 16.60 4.10 3.73
N ARG A 332 17.54 3.21 3.99
CA ARG A 332 17.77 2.58 5.29
C ARG A 332 19.23 2.71 5.65
N ALA A 333 19.52 3.29 6.79
CA ALA A 333 20.87 3.39 7.34
C ALA A 333 20.99 2.47 8.56
N LEU A 334 21.93 1.54 8.51
CA LEU A 334 22.26 0.62 9.59
C LEU A 334 23.61 1.02 10.21
N ARG A 335 23.62 1.19 11.53
CA ARG A 335 24.84 1.35 12.32
C ARG A 335 24.92 0.23 13.34
N LEU A 336 26.02 -0.50 13.29
CA LEU A 336 26.26 -1.63 14.18
C LEU A 336 27.48 -1.31 15.07
N SER A 337 27.40 -1.71 16.33
CA SER A 337 28.50 -1.60 17.26
C SER A 337 28.61 -2.84 18.13
N SER A 338 29.84 -3.30 18.40
CA SER A 338 30.12 -4.44 19.25
C SER A 338 31.52 -4.33 19.88
N LYS A 339 31.66 -4.74 21.13
CA LYS A 339 32.95 -4.86 21.80
C LYS A 339 33.72 -6.10 21.35
N ALA A 340 33.00 -7.17 21.02
CA ALA A 340 33.53 -8.42 20.51
C ALA A 340 32.88 -8.72 19.15
N ALA A 341 33.30 -8.00 18.13
CA ALA A 341 32.72 -8.04 16.78
C ALA A 341 32.75 -9.47 16.22
N PRO A 342 31.61 -10.09 15.88
CA PRO A 342 31.57 -11.43 15.26
C PRO A 342 32.12 -11.35 13.83
N GLY A 343 32.99 -12.31 13.47
CA GLY A 343 33.62 -12.34 12.15
C GLY A 343 32.74 -12.80 10.99
N ASN A 344 31.56 -13.34 11.29
CA ASN A 344 30.70 -14.01 10.32
C ASN A 344 29.21 -13.61 10.48
N LEU A 345 28.96 -12.37 10.84
CA LEU A 345 27.63 -11.78 10.87
C LEU A 345 27.24 -11.33 9.43
N TYR A 346 26.06 -11.70 9.03
CA TYR A 346 25.47 -11.33 7.73
C TYR A 346 24.17 -10.59 7.90
N PHE A 347 23.92 -9.63 7.01
CA PHE A 347 22.64 -8.98 6.80
C PHE A 347 21.97 -9.55 5.54
N ARG A 348 20.67 -9.88 5.61
CA ARG A 348 19.88 -10.33 4.47
C ARG A 348 18.96 -9.21 4.00
N ALA A 349 19.29 -8.65 2.83
CA ALA A 349 18.57 -7.51 2.25
C ALA A 349 17.31 -7.94 1.51
N ALA A 350 17.33 -9.07 0.79
CA ALA A 350 16.23 -9.57 -0.01
C ALA A 350 16.27 -11.10 -0.16
N SER A 351 15.17 -11.66 -0.68
CA SER A 351 15.08 -13.04 -1.16
C SER A 351 14.13 -13.14 -2.35
N GLY A 352 14.36 -14.07 -3.25
CA GLY A 352 13.56 -14.32 -4.44
C GLY A 352 14.42 -14.50 -5.69
N ASN A 353 13.85 -14.13 -6.83
CA ASN A 353 14.62 -14.04 -8.09
C ASN A 353 15.42 -12.73 -8.07
N ILE A 354 16.76 -12.85 -8.04
CA ILE A 354 17.64 -11.69 -7.88
C ILE A 354 18.66 -11.68 -9.02
N ALA A 355 18.76 -10.54 -9.70
CA ALA A 355 19.76 -10.28 -10.73
C ALA A 355 20.55 -9.00 -10.40
N ALA A 356 21.86 -9.00 -10.72
CA ALA A 356 22.64 -7.76 -10.64
C ALA A 356 22.31 -6.88 -11.84
N GLU A 357 21.96 -5.62 -11.60
CA GLU A 357 21.55 -4.68 -12.63
C GLU A 357 21.92 -3.24 -12.26
N GLY A 358 22.52 -2.49 -13.19
CA GLY A 358 22.70 -1.03 -13.06
C GLY A 358 23.48 -0.56 -11.83
N GLY A 359 24.34 -1.39 -11.24
CA GLY A 359 25.04 -1.07 -9.99
C GLY A 359 24.25 -1.41 -8.72
N GLY A 360 23.05 -2.00 -8.85
CA GLY A 360 22.19 -2.54 -7.81
C GLY A 360 21.79 -3.98 -8.07
N PHE A 361 20.68 -4.39 -7.46
CA PHE A 361 20.11 -5.73 -7.57
C PHE A 361 18.61 -5.62 -7.83
N LEU A 362 18.16 -6.12 -8.97
CA LEU A 362 16.73 -6.27 -9.27
C LEU A 362 16.18 -7.53 -8.58
N VAL A 363 15.12 -7.38 -7.80
CA VAL A 363 14.50 -8.46 -7.02
C VAL A 363 13.07 -8.66 -7.49
N ASN A 364 12.73 -9.86 -7.95
CA ASN A 364 11.40 -10.28 -8.41
C ASN A 364 10.78 -9.36 -9.48
N ASP A 365 11.60 -8.69 -10.28
CA ASP A 365 11.19 -7.68 -11.28
C ASP A 365 10.40 -6.50 -10.71
N GLU A 366 10.46 -6.27 -9.38
CA GLU A 366 9.64 -5.28 -8.67
C GLU A 366 10.46 -4.27 -7.87
N LEU A 367 11.65 -4.63 -7.40
CA LEU A 367 12.42 -3.82 -6.47
C LEU A 367 13.90 -3.79 -6.87
N ILE A 368 14.46 -2.60 -7.02
CA ILE A 368 15.90 -2.39 -7.17
C ILE A 368 16.48 -2.06 -5.79
N ILE A 369 17.49 -2.81 -5.38
CA ILE A 369 18.20 -2.60 -4.11
C ILE A 369 19.62 -2.16 -4.39
N THR A 370 20.01 -0.99 -3.91
CA THR A 370 21.39 -0.52 -3.93
C THR A 370 21.96 -0.58 -2.51
N ILE A 371 23.18 -1.12 -2.37
CA ILE A 371 23.85 -1.28 -1.08
C ILE A 371 25.18 -0.54 -1.09
N THR A 372 25.43 0.20 -0.02
CA THR A 372 26.69 0.91 0.24
C THR A 372 27.25 0.53 1.61
N GLY A 373 28.57 0.62 1.78
CA GLY A 373 29.24 0.29 3.05
C GLY A 373 29.48 -1.21 3.28
N GLY A 374 29.13 -2.07 2.31
CA GLY A 374 29.37 -3.51 2.36
C GLY A 374 29.33 -4.11 0.96
N LYS A 375 29.90 -5.30 0.79
CA LYS A 375 29.93 -6.04 -0.49
C LYS A 375 28.81 -7.07 -0.49
N ALA A 376 27.71 -6.77 -1.17
CA ALA A 376 26.59 -7.69 -1.31
C ALA A 376 26.91 -8.84 -2.29
N GLY A 377 26.32 -10.01 -2.01
CA GLY A 377 26.39 -11.18 -2.90
C GLY A 377 25.07 -11.94 -2.93
N ILE A 378 24.76 -12.54 -4.06
CA ILE A 378 23.59 -13.40 -4.24
C ILE A 378 23.96 -14.82 -3.85
N GLN A 379 23.29 -15.39 -2.86
CA GLN A 379 23.51 -16.74 -2.34
C GLN A 379 22.17 -17.42 -2.06
N ASN A 380 21.92 -18.57 -2.68
CA ASN A 380 20.70 -19.37 -2.47
C ASN A 380 19.39 -18.58 -2.66
N GLY A 381 19.33 -17.68 -3.65
CA GLY A 381 18.17 -16.81 -3.88
C GLY A 381 18.00 -15.72 -2.83
N GLU A 382 19.05 -15.38 -2.08
CA GLU A 382 19.05 -14.29 -1.10
C GLU A 382 20.17 -13.29 -1.40
N LEU A 383 19.89 -12.01 -1.18
CA LEU A 383 20.89 -10.93 -1.22
C LEU A 383 21.49 -10.76 0.16
N ARG A 384 22.74 -11.17 0.32
CA ARG A 384 23.45 -11.20 1.60
C ARG A 384 24.60 -10.21 1.61
N VAL A 385 24.83 -9.57 2.75
CA VAL A 385 25.92 -8.63 2.99
C VAL A 385 26.71 -9.07 4.22
N PRO A 386 27.96 -9.50 4.12
CA PRO A 386 28.79 -9.71 5.28
C PRO A 386 29.04 -8.39 6.01
N ILE A 387 28.96 -8.41 7.33
CA ILE A 387 29.18 -7.23 8.17
C ILE A 387 30.65 -7.18 8.57
N GLU A 388 31.36 -6.20 8.06
CA GLU A 388 32.76 -5.98 8.37
C GLU A 388 32.91 -4.89 9.43
N PHE A 389 33.32 -5.27 10.63
CA PHE A 389 33.57 -4.32 11.72
C PHE A 389 34.98 -3.70 11.61
N LYS A 390 35.02 -2.36 11.70
CA LYS A 390 36.26 -1.59 11.83
C LYS A 390 36.23 -0.86 13.17
N ASN A 391 37.19 -1.15 14.03
CA ASN A 391 37.24 -0.57 15.39
C ASN A 391 35.94 -0.77 16.17
N GLY A 392 35.33 -1.95 16.09
CA GLY A 392 34.09 -2.28 16.79
C GLY A 392 32.82 -1.68 16.20
N THR A 393 32.87 -1.05 15.02
CA THR A 393 31.71 -0.47 14.34
C THR A 393 31.59 -0.91 12.89
N ALA A 394 30.35 -0.98 12.37
CA ALA A 394 30.06 -1.21 10.96
C ALA A 394 28.88 -0.33 10.52
N GLN A 395 28.83 0.03 9.25
CA GLN A 395 27.76 0.82 8.65
C GLN A 395 27.35 0.27 7.30
N LEU A 396 26.03 0.22 7.06
CA LEU A 396 25.45 -0.11 5.76
C LEU A 396 24.41 0.94 5.38
N GLY A 397 24.37 1.31 4.11
CA GLY A 397 23.26 2.03 3.50
C GLY A 397 22.53 1.15 2.52
N ILE A 398 21.22 1.13 2.55
CA ILE A 398 20.38 0.42 1.62
C ILE A 398 19.38 1.40 1.02
N ILE A 399 19.20 1.38 -0.29
CA ILE A 399 18.13 2.11 -0.99
C ILE A 399 17.22 1.07 -1.61
N TYR A 400 15.93 1.21 -1.36
CA TYR A 400 14.86 0.43 -1.95
C TYR A 400 14.12 1.32 -2.94
N GLN A 401 14.19 0.97 -4.22
CA GLN A 401 13.55 1.68 -5.31
C GLN A 401 12.63 0.71 -6.05
N TRP A 402 11.36 1.08 -6.23
CA TRP A 402 10.43 0.28 -7.04
C TRP A 402 10.88 0.30 -8.49
N ALA A 403 10.93 -0.90 -9.12
CA ALA A 403 11.21 -1.02 -10.55
C ALA A 403 10.03 -0.45 -11.35
N GLU A 404 10.33 0.22 -12.47
CA GLU A 404 9.33 0.81 -13.38
C GLU A 404 8.61 -0.23 -14.23
#